data_2aa0fc9c306ebdb1fe8649b02c2d5f39
#
_entry.id   2aa0fc9c306ebdb1fe8649b02c2d5f39
#
_cell.length_a   1.000
_cell.length_b   1.000
_cell.length_c   1.000
_cell.angle_alpha   90.00
_cell.angle_beta   90.00
_cell.angle_gamma   90.00
#
_symmetry.space_group_name_H-M   'P 1'
#
loop_
_entity.id
_entity.type
_entity.pdbx_description
1 polymer ?
#
loop_
_entity_poly.entity_id
_entity_poly.type
_entity_poly.pdbx_seq_one_letter_code
_entity_poly.pdbx_strand_id
1 'polypeptide(L)'
;ALICEDGSPFGEEYTLVAVADYVLRSTPGNTVSNMSSTVALRDVTQKHGGQHAASAVGEVNVVEMMRETNAVIGGEGNGGIIYPDLHYGRDALVGIALFLSHLAKFGKSISLLRRTYPNYYISKNKIELTPEIDVDNVLE
;
A
#
# COMPACT_ATOMS: atom_id res chain seq x y z
N ALA A 1 -11.34 2.33 -7.36
CA ALA A 1 -11.06 3.67 -6.82
C ALA A 1 -12.07 4.02 -5.74
N LEU A 2 -11.65 4.78 -4.73
CA LEU A 2 -12.49 5.29 -3.65
C LEU A 2 -12.67 6.80 -3.86
N ILE A 3 -13.91 7.26 -3.75
CA ILE A 3 -14.27 8.68 -3.85
C ILE A 3 -14.88 9.11 -2.52
N CYS A 4 -14.42 10.24 -2.00
CA CYS A 4 -14.93 10.82 -0.77
C CYS A 4 -16.34 11.42 -0.99
N GLU A 5 -17.04 11.70 0.11
CA GLU A 5 -18.38 12.28 0.09
C GLU A 5 -18.43 13.69 -0.52
N ASP A 6 -17.31 14.39 -0.56
CA ASP A 6 -17.16 15.72 -1.18
C ASP A 6 -16.77 15.65 -2.68
N GLY A 7 -16.69 14.43 -3.25
CA GLY A 7 -16.31 14.19 -4.64
C GLY A 7 -14.80 14.13 -4.88
N SER A 8 -13.97 14.36 -3.86
CA SER A 8 -12.51 14.25 -3.99
C SER A 8 -12.06 12.78 -4.02
N PRO A 9 -10.97 12.44 -4.72
CA PRO A 9 -10.43 11.10 -4.67
C PRO A 9 -9.80 10.82 -3.30
N PHE A 10 -10.05 9.62 -2.75
CA PHE A 10 -9.34 9.14 -1.54
C PHE A 10 -7.86 8.93 -1.82
N GLY A 11 -7.53 8.60 -3.06
CA GLY A 11 -6.21 8.28 -3.56
C GLY A 11 -5.98 6.76 -3.60
N GLU A 12 -5.57 6.26 -4.76
CA GLU A 12 -5.41 4.81 -4.98
C GLU A 12 -4.38 4.22 -4.01
N GLU A 13 -3.25 4.90 -3.83
CA GLU A 13 -2.19 4.48 -2.93
C GLU A 13 -2.64 4.39 -1.46
N TYR A 14 -3.59 5.25 -1.06
CA TYR A 14 -4.11 5.30 0.31
C TYR A 14 -5.15 4.25 0.60
N THR A 15 -5.66 3.55 -0.42
CA THR A 15 -6.53 2.39 -0.21
C THR A 15 -5.79 1.32 0.59
N LEU A 16 -4.56 0.97 0.18
CA LEU A 16 -3.72 0.01 0.89
C LEU A 16 -3.35 0.52 2.30
N VAL A 17 -3.03 1.81 2.44
CA VAL A 17 -2.69 2.41 3.73
C VAL A 17 -3.84 2.28 4.73
N ALA A 18 -5.07 2.60 4.31
CA ALA A 18 -6.25 2.51 5.18
C ALA A 18 -6.61 1.07 5.54
N VAL A 19 -6.53 0.16 4.58
CA VAL A 19 -6.78 -1.27 4.83
C VAL A 19 -5.72 -1.85 5.77
N ALA A 20 -4.46 -1.49 5.58
CA ALA A 20 -3.37 -1.92 6.46
C ALA A 20 -3.54 -1.37 7.89
N ASP A 21 -3.90 -0.08 8.05
CA ASP A 21 -4.19 0.49 9.38
C ASP A 21 -5.30 -0.30 10.10
N TYR A 22 -6.32 -0.73 9.36
CA TYR A 22 -7.39 -1.55 9.92
C TYR A 22 -6.93 -2.92 10.37
N VAL A 23 -6.21 -3.64 9.50
CA VAL A 23 -5.71 -5.01 9.79
C VAL A 23 -4.73 -4.97 10.95
N LEU A 24 -3.79 -4.04 10.94
CA LEU A 24 -2.74 -3.94 11.96
C LEU A 24 -3.25 -3.60 13.37
N ARG A 25 -4.46 -3.08 13.51
CA ARG A 25 -5.10 -2.87 14.83
C ARG A 25 -5.45 -4.17 15.53
N SER A 26 -5.82 -5.19 14.79
CA SER A 26 -6.18 -6.51 15.33
C SER A 26 -5.07 -7.54 15.19
N THR A 27 -4.27 -7.42 14.15
CA THR A 27 -3.18 -8.34 13.81
C THR A 27 -1.90 -7.54 13.55
N PRO A 28 -1.20 -7.06 14.59
CA PRO A 28 0.07 -6.37 14.43
C PRO A 28 1.08 -7.25 13.68
N GLY A 29 1.81 -6.67 12.73
CA GLY A 29 2.77 -7.42 11.92
C GLY A 29 3.42 -6.57 10.85
N ASN A 30 4.13 -7.22 9.95
CA ASN A 30 4.84 -6.58 8.86
C ASN A 30 3.91 -6.29 7.67
N THR A 31 4.28 -5.32 6.85
CA THR A 31 3.60 -5.00 5.61
C THR A 31 4.57 -4.97 4.44
N VAL A 32 4.05 -5.19 3.24
CA VAL A 32 4.82 -5.08 1.99
C VAL A 32 4.05 -4.26 0.97
N SER A 33 4.75 -3.39 0.27
CA SER A 33 4.25 -2.81 -0.99
C SER A 33 5.36 -2.79 -2.04
N ASN A 34 5.01 -2.51 -3.29
CA ASN A 34 6.04 -2.26 -4.29
C ASN A 34 6.66 -0.86 -4.14
N MET A 35 7.82 -0.64 -4.75
CA MET A 35 8.54 0.65 -4.71
C MET A 35 7.75 1.82 -5.35
N SER A 36 6.71 1.53 -6.12
CA SER A 36 5.84 2.54 -6.73
C SER A 36 4.66 2.96 -5.84
N SER A 37 4.72 2.65 -4.55
CA SER A 37 3.69 2.94 -3.54
C SER A 37 4.12 4.04 -2.59
N THR A 38 3.12 4.69 -1.97
CA THR A 38 3.38 5.75 -0.99
C THR A 38 4.10 5.23 0.26
N VAL A 39 5.02 6.01 0.79
CA VAL A 39 5.69 5.73 2.07
C VAL A 39 4.76 5.85 3.29
N ALA A 40 3.54 6.35 3.13
CA ALA A 40 2.55 6.39 4.20
C ALA A 40 2.25 5.00 4.79
N LEU A 41 2.36 3.94 4.00
CA LEU A 41 2.20 2.57 4.50
C LEU A 41 3.28 2.21 5.53
N ARG A 42 4.53 2.61 5.28
CA ARG A 42 5.64 2.42 6.24
C ARG A 42 5.31 3.10 7.58
N ASP A 43 4.86 4.34 7.53
CA ASP A 43 4.58 5.10 8.75
C ASP A 43 3.44 4.48 9.56
N VAL A 44 2.38 4.03 8.88
CA VAL A 44 1.28 3.30 9.53
C VAL A 44 1.78 1.98 10.13
N THR A 45 2.62 1.24 9.42
CA THR A 45 3.17 -0.02 9.91
C THR A 45 4.01 0.18 11.16
N GLN A 46 4.90 1.17 11.14
CA GLN A 46 5.74 1.51 12.28
C GLN A 46 4.92 1.96 13.50
N LYS A 47 3.84 2.72 13.28
CA LYS A 47 2.91 3.12 14.33
C LYS A 47 2.28 1.92 15.07
N HIS A 48 2.10 0.81 14.36
CA HIS A 48 1.60 -0.45 14.94
C HIS A 48 2.72 -1.41 15.38
N GLY A 49 3.99 -0.98 15.36
CA GLY A 49 5.12 -1.76 15.83
C GLY A 49 5.67 -2.78 14.84
N GLY A 50 5.19 -2.80 13.61
CA GLY A 50 5.66 -3.67 12.54
C GLY A 50 6.79 -3.04 11.69
N GLN A 51 7.30 -3.83 10.76
CA GLN A 51 8.28 -3.41 9.76
C GLN A 51 7.66 -3.41 8.37
N HIS A 52 8.04 -2.42 7.55
CA HIS A 52 7.62 -2.33 6.17
C HIS A 52 8.78 -2.67 5.24
N ALA A 53 8.51 -3.52 4.24
CA ALA A 53 9.44 -3.81 3.17
C ALA A 53 8.86 -3.37 1.81
N ALA A 54 9.73 -2.89 0.91
CA ALA A 54 9.37 -2.49 -0.43
C ALA A 54 9.97 -3.47 -1.45
N SER A 55 9.15 -4.10 -2.27
CA SER A 55 9.58 -5.01 -3.34
C SER A 55 9.75 -4.29 -4.66
N ALA A 56 10.36 -4.95 -5.63
CA ALA A 56 10.25 -4.54 -7.03
C ALA A 56 8.78 -4.48 -7.48
N VAL A 57 8.50 -3.71 -8.53
CA VAL A 57 7.16 -3.60 -9.10
C VAL A 57 6.71 -4.94 -9.68
N GLY A 58 5.46 -5.31 -9.44
CA GLY A 58 4.84 -6.54 -9.89
C GLY A 58 4.32 -7.39 -8.72
N GLU A 59 3.12 -7.92 -8.90
CA GLU A 59 2.42 -8.70 -7.86
C GLU A 59 3.25 -9.87 -7.33
N VAL A 60 3.95 -10.58 -8.22
CA VAL A 60 4.78 -11.74 -7.85
C VAL A 60 5.86 -11.33 -6.87
N ASN A 61 6.56 -10.22 -7.12
CA ASN A 61 7.62 -9.71 -6.24
C ASN A 61 7.05 -9.29 -4.86
N VAL A 62 5.85 -8.70 -4.86
CA VAL A 62 5.17 -8.35 -3.61
C VAL A 62 4.85 -9.60 -2.81
N VAL A 63 4.28 -10.62 -3.45
CA VAL A 63 3.90 -11.90 -2.80
C VAL A 63 5.12 -12.63 -2.25
N GLU A 64 6.21 -12.72 -3.00
CA GLU A 64 7.46 -13.34 -2.54
C GLU A 64 7.98 -12.65 -1.29
N MET A 65 8.11 -11.33 -1.33
CA MET A 65 8.57 -10.55 -0.17
C MET A 65 7.61 -10.63 1.03
N MET A 66 6.29 -10.72 0.79
CA MET A 66 5.32 -10.95 1.86
C MET A 66 5.54 -12.28 2.57
N ARG A 67 5.89 -13.34 1.82
CA ARG A 67 6.20 -14.65 2.39
C ARG A 67 7.50 -14.63 3.18
N GLU A 68 8.55 -14.00 2.65
CA GLU A 68 9.86 -13.86 3.29
C GLU A 68 9.78 -13.08 4.61
N THR A 69 8.99 -12.01 4.63
CA THR A 69 8.85 -11.13 5.80
C THR A 69 7.70 -11.50 6.74
N ASN A 70 6.93 -12.55 6.42
CA ASN A 70 5.70 -12.91 7.13
C ASN A 70 4.74 -11.73 7.27
N ALA A 71 4.56 -10.97 6.18
CA ALA A 71 3.70 -9.80 6.18
C ALA A 71 2.22 -10.19 6.29
N VAL A 72 1.48 -9.50 7.15
CA VAL A 72 0.05 -9.75 7.41
C VAL A 72 -0.87 -9.06 6.41
N ILE A 73 -0.36 -8.07 5.70
CA ILE A 73 -1.07 -7.34 4.64
C ILE A 73 -0.05 -6.75 3.67
N GLY A 74 -0.38 -6.71 2.42
CA GLY A 74 0.45 -6.09 1.39
C GLY A 74 -0.36 -5.67 0.17
N GLY A 75 0.34 -5.18 -0.85
CA GLY A 75 -0.30 -4.78 -2.08
C GLY A 75 0.51 -3.80 -2.91
N GLU A 76 -0.17 -3.13 -3.81
CA GLU A 76 0.43 -2.18 -4.73
C GLU A 76 -0.23 -0.80 -4.63
N GLY A 77 0.52 0.25 -4.97
CA GLY A 77 0.05 1.64 -4.95
C GLY A 77 -1.11 1.95 -5.90
N ASN A 78 -1.50 1.01 -6.74
CA ASN A 78 -2.68 1.11 -7.61
C ASN A 78 -3.99 0.67 -6.91
N GLY A 79 -3.96 0.39 -5.60
CA GLY A 79 -5.10 -0.06 -4.81
C GLY A 79 -5.29 -1.58 -4.79
N GLY A 80 -4.34 -2.36 -5.30
CA GLY A 80 -4.33 -3.81 -5.19
C GLY A 80 -4.04 -4.27 -3.76
N ILE A 81 -4.95 -5.02 -3.15
CA ILE A 81 -4.82 -5.54 -1.78
C ILE A 81 -4.52 -7.02 -1.83
N ILE A 82 -3.53 -7.46 -1.05
CA ILE A 82 -3.18 -8.87 -0.83
C ILE A 82 -3.30 -9.16 0.66
N TYR A 83 -4.22 -10.05 1.02
CA TYR A 83 -4.49 -10.42 2.41
C TYR A 83 -4.24 -11.91 2.62
N PRO A 84 -3.07 -12.29 3.20
CA PRO A 84 -2.63 -13.69 3.29
C PRO A 84 -3.57 -14.64 4.03
N ASP A 85 -4.31 -14.15 5.03
CA ASP A 85 -5.28 -14.97 5.76
C ASP A 85 -6.38 -15.53 4.83
N LEU A 86 -6.59 -14.92 3.67
CA LEU A 86 -7.49 -15.41 2.66
C LEU A 86 -6.73 -16.10 1.52
N HIS A 87 -5.82 -15.40 0.85
CA HIS A 87 -4.92 -15.93 -0.17
C HIS A 87 -3.83 -14.93 -0.57
N TYR A 88 -2.80 -15.42 -1.25
CA TYR A 88 -1.70 -14.62 -1.80
C TYR A 88 -1.98 -14.17 -3.23
N GLY A 89 -3.00 -13.35 -3.41
CA GLY A 89 -3.34 -12.73 -4.69
C GLY A 89 -4.07 -11.43 -4.45
N ARG A 90 -4.04 -10.52 -5.43
CA ARG A 90 -4.79 -9.26 -5.33
C ARG A 90 -6.29 -9.55 -5.33
N ASP A 91 -7.00 -9.03 -4.34
CA ASP A 91 -8.43 -9.21 -4.20
C ASP A 91 -9.13 -7.88 -3.87
N ALA A 92 -9.87 -7.39 -4.86
CA ALA A 92 -10.60 -6.14 -4.74
C ALA A 92 -11.78 -6.24 -3.76
N LEU A 93 -12.45 -7.40 -3.68
CA LEU A 93 -13.60 -7.59 -2.79
C LEU A 93 -13.15 -7.59 -1.33
N VAL A 94 -12.04 -8.25 -1.03
CA VAL A 94 -11.42 -8.20 0.30
C VAL A 94 -11.02 -6.78 0.66
N GLY A 95 -10.36 -6.07 -0.27
CA GLY A 95 -10.00 -4.67 -0.07
C GLY A 95 -11.20 -3.77 0.24
N ILE A 96 -12.31 -3.96 -0.48
CA ILE A 96 -13.57 -3.24 -0.23
C ILE A 96 -14.14 -3.58 1.15
N ALA A 97 -14.21 -4.86 1.50
CA ALA A 97 -14.77 -5.30 2.78
C ALA A 97 -13.95 -4.75 3.97
N LEU A 98 -12.63 -4.84 3.91
CA LEU A 98 -11.74 -4.33 4.95
C LEU A 98 -11.81 -2.80 5.06
N PHE A 99 -11.86 -2.09 3.93
CA PHE A 99 -11.99 -0.63 3.91
C PHE A 99 -13.32 -0.16 4.51
N LEU A 100 -14.44 -0.78 4.10
CA LEU A 100 -15.76 -0.43 4.63
C LEU A 100 -15.87 -0.76 6.13
N SER A 101 -15.26 -1.86 6.57
CA SER A 101 -15.19 -2.22 7.99
C SER A 101 -14.39 -1.18 8.78
N HIS A 102 -13.28 -0.70 8.21
CA HIS A 102 -12.49 0.38 8.81
C HIS A 102 -13.30 1.67 8.92
N LEU A 103 -13.95 2.08 7.84
CA LEU A 103 -14.74 3.30 7.78
C LEU A 103 -15.92 3.24 8.78
N ALA A 104 -16.60 2.10 8.87
CA ALA A 104 -17.69 1.89 9.82
C ALA A 104 -17.23 2.03 11.27
N LYS A 105 -16.07 1.44 11.62
CA LYS A 105 -15.49 1.59 12.97
C LYS A 105 -14.96 3.00 13.23
N PHE A 106 -14.48 3.69 12.21
CA PHE A 106 -14.04 5.07 12.33
C PHE A 106 -15.20 6.02 12.64
N GLY A 107 -16.40 5.73 12.14
CA GLY A 107 -17.65 6.42 12.48
C GLY A 107 -17.75 7.86 12.01
N LYS A 108 -16.91 8.26 11.04
CA LYS A 108 -16.89 9.61 10.42
C LYS A 108 -16.80 9.48 8.91
N SER A 109 -16.81 10.61 8.19
CA SER A 109 -16.74 10.62 6.74
C SER A 109 -15.40 10.09 6.21
N ILE A 110 -15.43 9.63 4.95
CA ILE A 110 -14.27 9.08 4.27
C ILE A 110 -13.16 10.15 4.07
N SER A 111 -13.54 11.40 3.81
CA SER A 111 -12.58 12.51 3.70
C SER A 111 -11.85 12.76 5.02
N LEU A 112 -12.53 12.64 6.16
CA LEU A 112 -11.91 12.74 7.48
C LEU A 112 -10.98 11.56 7.76
N LEU A 113 -11.34 10.34 7.33
CA LEU A 113 -10.44 9.18 7.42
C LEU A 113 -9.17 9.45 6.61
N ARG A 114 -9.30 9.95 5.37
CA ARG A 114 -8.15 10.29 4.52
C ARG A 114 -7.19 11.27 5.19
N ARG A 115 -7.71 12.28 5.87
CA ARG A 115 -6.91 13.30 6.56
C ARG A 115 -6.13 12.78 7.78
N THR A 116 -6.42 11.57 8.25
CA THR A 116 -5.64 10.95 9.34
C THR A 116 -4.30 10.42 8.87
N TYR A 117 -4.10 10.25 7.57
CA TYR A 117 -2.87 9.77 6.96
C TYR A 117 -2.02 10.92 6.44
N PRO A 118 -0.68 10.83 6.55
CA PRO A 118 0.21 11.87 6.03
C PRO A 118 0.10 11.97 4.50
N ASN A 119 0.31 13.17 3.98
CA ASN A 119 0.37 13.38 2.54
C ASN A 119 1.80 13.22 2.05
N TYR A 120 1.96 12.34 1.06
CA TYR A 120 3.19 12.16 0.33
C TYR A 120 2.96 12.38 -1.16
N TYR A 121 3.98 12.84 -1.83
CA TYR A 121 3.97 13.05 -3.28
C TYR A 121 5.07 12.19 -3.90
N ILE A 122 4.72 11.41 -4.91
CA ILE A 122 5.67 10.63 -5.70
C ILE A 122 5.96 11.40 -6.98
N SER A 123 7.23 11.68 -7.24
CA SER A 123 7.70 12.16 -8.56
C SER A 123 8.20 10.96 -9.35
N LYS A 124 7.55 10.67 -10.47
CA LYS A 124 7.97 9.62 -11.42
C LYS A 124 8.59 10.29 -12.63
N ASN A 125 9.87 10.05 -12.85
CA ASN A 125 10.60 10.60 -13.97
C ASN A 125 11.04 9.48 -14.91
N LYS A 126 11.05 9.75 -16.21
CA LYS A 126 11.59 8.87 -17.23
C LYS A 126 12.85 9.51 -17.80
N ILE A 127 13.91 8.73 -17.83
CA ILE A 127 15.16 9.12 -18.50
C ILE A 127 15.24 8.29 -19.78
N GLU A 128 15.37 8.93 -20.92
CA GLU A 128 15.64 8.22 -22.18
C GLU A 128 17.10 7.83 -22.23
N LEU A 129 17.35 6.53 -22.31
CA LEU A 129 18.69 5.99 -22.40
C LEU A 129 19.10 5.89 -23.87
N THR A 130 20.28 6.37 -24.21
CA THR A 130 20.90 6.09 -25.50
C THR A 130 21.63 4.75 -25.45
N PRO A 131 21.88 4.08 -26.61
CA PRO A 131 22.58 2.78 -26.64
C PRO A 131 24.01 2.82 -26.05
N GLU A 132 24.56 4.01 -25.83
CA GLU A 132 25.90 4.23 -25.30
C GLU A 132 25.92 4.26 -23.76
N ILE A 133 24.73 4.31 -23.10
CA ILE A 133 24.63 4.36 -21.65
C ILE A 133 24.51 2.94 -21.11
N ASP A 134 25.56 2.50 -20.45
CA ASP A 134 25.55 1.25 -19.69
C ASP A 134 24.79 1.45 -18.38
N VAL A 135 23.58 0.89 -18.30
CA VAL A 135 22.67 1.07 -17.16
C VAL A 135 23.25 0.47 -15.89
N ASP A 136 23.95 -0.65 -15.99
CA ASP A 136 24.49 -1.35 -14.83
C ASP A 136 25.61 -0.50 -14.18
N ASN A 137 26.40 0.18 -14.98
CA ASN A 137 27.43 1.12 -14.48
C ASN A 137 26.85 2.42 -13.87
N VAL A 138 25.61 2.77 -14.17
CA VAL A 138 24.94 3.97 -13.62
C VAL A 138 24.22 3.66 -12.30
N LEU A 139 23.85 2.40 -12.07
CA LEU A 139 23.12 1.96 -10.87
C LEU A 139 24.02 1.46 -9.73
N GLU A 140 25.35 1.35 -9.95
CA GLU A 140 26.35 1.12 -8.92
C GLU A 140 26.72 2.44 -8.20
#